data_5fee9b0af06a3d390f1d97b1fc12e2c3
#
_entry.id   5fee9b0af06a3d390f1d97b1fc12e2c3
#
_cell.length_a   1.000
_cell.length_b   1.000
_cell.length_c   1.000
_cell.angle_alpha   90.00
_cell.angle_beta   90.00
_cell.angle_gamma   90.00
#
_symmetry.space_group_name_H-M   'P 1'
#
loop_
_entity.id
_entity.type
_entity.pdbx_description
1 polymer ?
#
loop_
_entity_poly.entity_id
_entity_poly.type
_entity_poly.pdbx_seq_one_letter_code
_entity_poly.pdbx_strand_id
1 'polypeptide(L)'
;MYRPGVFNPSKHHNFEMVKLHGLTYETLMEDELVQVHGLIHIVDSSGMGLHYLTIFTPHEVYRIGRNLEKIVPIRHKQIHGLKVHPSLKFAVDFALSQMNDKMRKRVFLNKNLEDINVDKSLLPLEYGGTIPMKDMIESFKQELAARHQTVIGNDKMDVNLELYPEQVRNGSVRSLKKSIDEIEAEKNYNNNNINGYSLQGVQGSFRKLEID
;
A
#
# COMPACT_ATOMS: atom_id res chain seq x y z
N MET A 1 0.71 11.75 -3.42
CA MET A 1 -0.38 12.26 -2.56
C MET A 1 -1.62 11.40 -2.75
N TYR A 2 -2.38 11.12 -1.68
CA TYR A 2 -3.60 10.32 -1.69
C TYR A 2 -4.78 11.12 -1.18
N ARG A 3 -5.97 10.89 -1.76
CA ARG A 3 -7.22 11.52 -1.34
C ARG A 3 -8.32 10.45 -1.19
N PRO A 4 -8.26 9.62 -0.14
CA PRO A 4 -9.22 8.53 0.03
C PRO A 4 -10.66 9.03 0.13
N GLY A 5 -10.90 10.27 0.58
CA GLY A 5 -12.23 10.85 0.67
C GLY A 5 -12.98 11.04 -0.66
N VAL A 6 -12.30 10.92 -1.82
CA VAL A 6 -12.96 10.93 -3.14
C VAL A 6 -13.41 9.53 -3.58
N PHE A 7 -12.93 8.49 -2.89
CA PHE A 7 -13.32 7.11 -3.15
C PHE A 7 -14.68 6.83 -2.51
N ASN A 8 -15.67 6.45 -3.30
CA ASN A 8 -17.01 6.22 -2.77
C ASN A 8 -17.18 4.79 -2.24
N PRO A 9 -17.29 4.59 -0.91
CA PRO A 9 -17.37 3.27 -0.31
C PRO A 9 -18.64 2.48 -0.65
N SER A 10 -19.70 3.15 -1.14
CA SER A 10 -20.92 2.48 -1.58
C SER A 10 -20.83 1.96 -3.01
N LYS A 11 -19.85 2.39 -3.79
CA LYS A 11 -19.66 2.01 -5.20
C LYS A 11 -18.46 1.10 -5.42
N HIS A 12 -17.49 1.14 -4.52
CA HIS A 12 -16.22 0.47 -4.69
C HIS A 12 -15.88 -0.36 -3.46
N HIS A 13 -15.18 -1.45 -3.69
CA HIS A 13 -14.70 -2.33 -2.64
C HIS A 13 -13.25 -1.99 -2.24
N ASN A 14 -12.88 -2.34 -1.02
CA ASN A 14 -11.54 -2.15 -0.51
C ASN A 14 -10.45 -2.72 -1.43
N PHE A 15 -10.66 -3.90 -2.01
CA PHE A 15 -9.66 -4.54 -2.86
C PHE A 15 -9.30 -3.70 -4.10
N GLU A 16 -10.23 -2.90 -4.64
CA GLU A 16 -9.94 -2.01 -5.78
C GLU A 16 -8.97 -0.91 -5.37
N MET A 17 -9.17 -0.34 -4.17
CA MET A 17 -8.27 0.68 -3.62
C MET A 17 -6.89 0.08 -3.32
N VAL A 18 -6.82 -1.09 -2.70
CA VAL A 18 -5.56 -1.78 -2.40
C VAL A 18 -4.83 -2.14 -3.69
N LYS A 19 -5.54 -2.61 -4.71
CA LYS A 19 -4.98 -2.91 -6.02
C LYS A 19 -4.41 -1.66 -6.69
N LEU A 20 -5.14 -0.54 -6.65
CA LEU A 20 -4.66 0.73 -7.19
C LEU A 20 -3.38 1.20 -6.46
N HIS A 21 -3.32 1.07 -5.13
CA HIS A 21 -2.12 1.35 -4.35
C HIS A 21 -0.95 0.45 -4.77
N GLY A 22 -1.19 -0.85 -4.93
CA GLY A 22 -0.19 -1.81 -5.39
C GLY A 22 0.41 -1.40 -6.73
N LEU A 23 -0.43 -1.17 -7.73
CA LEU A 23 -0.02 -0.71 -9.06
C LEU A 23 0.76 0.61 -9.00
N THR A 24 0.33 1.54 -8.14
CA THR A 24 1.03 2.82 -7.95
C THR A 24 2.43 2.58 -7.39
N TYR A 25 2.58 1.74 -6.38
CA TYR A 25 3.89 1.45 -5.80
C TYR A 25 4.80 0.69 -6.76
N GLU A 26 4.30 -0.31 -7.45
CA GLU A 26 5.08 -1.05 -8.45
C GLU A 26 5.59 -0.12 -9.56
N THR A 27 4.73 0.78 -10.05
CA THR A 27 5.14 1.77 -11.05
C THR A 27 6.21 2.72 -10.52
N LEU A 28 6.07 3.20 -9.27
CA LEU A 28 7.04 4.10 -8.65
C LEU A 28 8.37 3.39 -8.33
N MET A 29 8.34 2.10 -8.06
CA MET A 29 9.56 1.32 -7.78
C MET A 29 10.45 1.12 -9.01
N GLU A 30 9.92 1.32 -10.22
CA GLU A 30 10.72 1.31 -11.45
C GLU A 30 11.62 2.55 -11.60
N ASP A 31 11.45 3.56 -10.74
CA ASP A 31 12.28 4.75 -10.71
C ASP A 31 13.42 4.59 -9.68
N GLU A 32 14.66 4.60 -10.14
CA GLU A 32 15.86 4.50 -9.31
C GLU A 32 15.93 5.58 -8.24
N LEU A 33 15.46 6.80 -8.52
CA LEU A 33 15.42 7.88 -7.53
C LEU A 33 14.46 7.55 -6.39
N VAL A 34 13.33 6.93 -6.69
CA VAL A 34 12.37 6.47 -5.67
C VAL A 34 12.99 5.36 -4.81
N GLN A 35 13.71 4.43 -5.43
CA GLN A 35 14.38 3.35 -4.71
C GLN A 35 15.43 3.88 -3.73
N VAL A 36 16.25 4.85 -4.15
CA VAL A 36 17.32 5.42 -3.34
C VAL A 36 16.78 6.38 -2.29
N HIS A 37 15.93 7.32 -2.69
CA HIS A 37 15.46 8.40 -1.81
C HIS A 37 14.24 8.02 -0.99
N GLY A 38 13.41 7.09 -1.45
CA GLY A 38 12.15 6.73 -0.81
C GLY A 38 11.05 7.77 -1.03
N LEU A 39 9.91 7.58 -0.34
CA LEU A 39 8.70 8.36 -0.54
C LEU A 39 8.26 9.10 0.73
N ILE A 40 7.75 10.30 0.54
CA ILE A 40 6.93 11.04 1.50
C ILE A 40 5.47 10.90 1.06
N HIS A 41 4.62 10.39 1.96
CA HIS A 41 3.20 10.21 1.70
C HIS A 41 2.40 11.34 2.33
N ILE A 42 1.50 11.94 1.54
CA ILE A 42 0.52 12.91 2.03
C ILE A 42 -0.86 12.32 1.77
N VAL A 43 -1.62 12.10 2.82
CA VAL A 43 -2.96 11.51 2.80
C VAL A 43 -3.96 12.57 3.24
N ASP A 44 -4.64 13.20 2.30
CA ASP A 44 -5.71 14.15 2.61
C ASP A 44 -7.00 13.37 2.92
N SER A 45 -7.36 13.33 4.19
CA SER A 45 -8.55 12.64 4.71
C SER A 45 -9.82 13.49 4.66
N SER A 46 -9.80 14.63 3.97
CA SER A 46 -10.99 15.46 3.77
C SER A 46 -12.13 14.66 3.17
N GLY A 47 -13.33 14.79 3.72
CA GLY A 47 -14.52 14.07 3.27
C GLY A 47 -14.64 12.64 3.81
N MET A 48 -13.65 12.12 4.51
CA MET A 48 -13.77 10.84 5.20
C MET A 48 -14.59 10.99 6.49
N GLY A 49 -15.39 9.97 6.80
CA GLY A 49 -16.17 9.86 8.02
C GLY A 49 -16.39 8.39 8.39
N LEU A 50 -17.29 8.12 9.34
CA LEU A 50 -17.55 6.77 9.86
C LEU A 50 -17.93 5.74 8.79
N HIS A 51 -18.56 6.17 7.71
CA HIS A 51 -18.93 5.29 6.59
C HIS A 51 -17.72 4.65 5.87
N TYR A 52 -16.51 5.23 6.03
CA TYR A 52 -15.28 4.61 5.51
C TYR A 52 -14.82 3.40 6.32
N LEU A 53 -15.34 3.19 7.53
CA LEU A 53 -15.01 2.00 8.33
C LEU A 53 -15.52 0.69 7.70
N THR A 54 -16.46 0.78 6.77
CA THR A 54 -16.90 -0.38 5.98
C THR A 54 -15.80 -0.89 5.04
N ILE A 55 -14.91 0.00 4.60
CA ILE A 55 -13.77 -0.34 3.75
C ILE A 55 -12.54 -0.67 4.60
N PHE A 56 -12.30 0.10 5.66
CA PHE A 56 -11.15 -0.05 6.55
C PHE A 56 -11.52 -0.85 7.79
N THR A 57 -11.92 -2.12 7.61
CA THR A 57 -12.12 -3.02 8.75
C THR A 57 -10.80 -3.25 9.50
N PRO A 58 -10.82 -3.63 10.80
CA PRO A 58 -9.59 -3.93 11.54
C PRO A 58 -8.68 -4.95 10.85
N HIS A 59 -9.27 -5.96 10.20
CA HIS A 59 -8.53 -6.96 9.43
C HIS A 59 -7.81 -6.34 8.23
N GLU A 60 -8.49 -5.47 7.47
CA GLU A 60 -7.88 -4.79 6.32
C GLU A 60 -6.81 -3.79 6.73
N VAL A 61 -7.01 -3.08 7.83
CA VAL A 61 -6.00 -2.16 8.38
C VAL A 61 -4.73 -2.93 8.76
N TYR A 62 -4.88 -4.09 9.41
CA TYR A 62 -3.75 -4.96 9.75
C TYR A 62 -3.02 -5.47 8.49
N ARG A 63 -3.76 -5.95 7.49
CA ARG A 63 -3.18 -6.42 6.21
C ARG A 63 -2.41 -5.33 5.47
N ILE A 64 -3.02 -4.14 5.34
CA ILE A 64 -2.38 -2.99 4.68
C ILE A 64 -1.10 -2.60 5.43
N GLY A 65 -1.15 -2.49 6.76
CA GLY A 65 0.01 -2.15 7.57
C GLY A 65 1.15 -3.16 7.39
N ARG A 66 0.84 -4.45 7.48
CA ARG A 66 1.83 -5.51 7.28
C ARG A 66 2.43 -5.49 5.87
N ASN A 67 1.61 -5.27 4.84
CA ASN A 67 2.09 -5.18 3.47
C ASN A 67 3.05 -4.01 3.29
N LEU A 68 2.69 -2.84 3.80
CA LEU A 68 3.54 -1.64 3.70
C LEU A 68 4.87 -1.79 4.43
N GLU A 69 4.89 -2.50 5.57
CA GLU A 69 6.10 -2.64 6.37
C GLU A 69 7.04 -3.75 5.91
N LYS A 70 6.47 -4.85 5.39
CA LYS A 70 7.23 -6.10 5.22
C LYS A 70 7.32 -6.60 3.78
N ILE A 71 6.38 -6.19 2.92
CA ILE A 71 6.25 -6.79 1.59
C ILE A 71 6.71 -5.82 0.50
N VAL A 72 6.30 -4.56 0.61
CA VAL A 72 6.65 -3.56 -0.40
C VAL A 72 8.06 -3.02 -0.14
N PRO A 73 9.03 -3.22 -1.04
CA PRO A 73 10.42 -2.79 -0.84
C PRO A 73 10.60 -1.28 -1.07
N ILE A 74 9.66 -0.48 -0.57
CA ILE A 74 9.70 0.98 -0.66
C ILE A 74 10.17 1.57 0.67
N ARG A 75 11.05 2.55 0.58
CA ARG A 75 11.50 3.31 1.74
C ARG A 75 10.50 4.41 2.08
N HIS A 76 9.60 4.15 3.02
CA HIS A 76 8.71 5.18 3.56
C HIS A 76 9.51 6.15 4.43
N LYS A 77 9.65 7.41 4.00
CA LYS A 77 10.34 8.46 4.77
C LYS A 77 9.44 9.07 5.82
N GLN A 78 8.28 9.54 5.39
CA GLN A 78 7.26 10.17 6.22
C GLN A 78 5.88 9.86 5.65
N ILE A 79 4.89 9.77 6.53
CA ILE A 79 3.48 9.59 6.20
C ILE A 79 2.70 10.68 6.93
N HIS A 80 2.14 11.61 6.20
CA HIS A 80 1.39 12.75 6.73
C HIS A 80 -0.10 12.54 6.49
N GLY A 81 -0.87 12.33 7.56
CA GLY A 81 -2.33 12.37 7.54
C GLY A 81 -2.82 13.80 7.74
N LEU A 82 -3.51 14.34 6.73
CA LEU A 82 -4.11 15.67 6.78
C LEU A 82 -5.61 15.57 7.08
N LYS A 83 -6.11 16.52 7.89
CA LYS A 83 -7.54 16.74 8.11
C LYS A 83 -8.30 15.48 8.53
N VAL A 84 -7.67 14.65 9.35
CA VAL A 84 -8.31 13.43 9.88
C VAL A 84 -9.51 13.81 10.72
N HIS A 85 -10.70 13.32 10.33
CA HIS A 85 -11.93 13.62 11.07
C HIS A 85 -11.89 13.01 12.48
N PRO A 86 -12.31 13.71 13.54
CA PRO A 86 -12.25 13.22 14.92
C PRO A 86 -12.93 11.87 15.14
N SER A 87 -14.01 11.58 14.38
CA SER A 87 -14.71 10.28 14.47
C SER A 87 -13.88 9.09 14.01
N LEU A 88 -12.80 9.31 13.27
CA LEU A 88 -11.88 8.26 12.80
C LEU A 88 -10.70 8.07 13.74
N LYS A 89 -10.60 8.84 14.82
CA LYS A 89 -9.45 8.80 15.72
C LYS A 89 -9.15 7.38 16.22
N PHE A 90 -10.16 6.64 16.65
CA PHE A 90 -9.97 5.27 17.13
C PHE A 90 -9.42 4.33 16.06
N ALA A 91 -9.85 4.48 14.79
CA ALA A 91 -9.35 3.66 13.69
C ALA A 91 -7.89 4.01 13.35
N VAL A 92 -7.54 5.29 13.43
CA VAL A 92 -6.15 5.75 13.27
C VAL A 92 -5.28 5.25 14.42
N ASP A 93 -5.73 5.37 15.67
CA ASP A 93 -5.00 4.87 16.84
C ASP A 93 -4.79 3.35 16.74
N PHE A 94 -5.80 2.62 16.29
CA PHE A 94 -5.69 1.19 16.02
C PHE A 94 -4.64 0.90 14.92
N ALA A 95 -4.70 1.62 13.80
CA ALA A 95 -3.72 1.45 12.72
C ALA A 95 -2.28 1.71 13.20
N LEU A 96 -2.07 2.77 13.99
CA LEU A 96 -0.77 3.09 14.56
C LEU A 96 -0.29 2.03 15.56
N SER A 97 -1.21 1.40 16.31
CA SER A 97 -0.86 0.32 17.24
C SER A 97 -0.37 -0.96 16.54
N GLN A 98 -0.77 -1.17 15.29
CA GLN A 98 -0.32 -2.32 14.49
C GLN A 98 1.04 -2.11 13.83
N MET A 99 1.54 -0.88 13.81
CA MET A 99 2.83 -0.53 13.19
C MET A 99 3.99 -0.78 14.17
N ASN A 100 5.15 -1.17 13.61
CA ASN A 100 6.38 -1.19 14.40
C ASN A 100 6.83 0.22 14.80
N ASP A 101 7.69 0.32 15.81
CA ASP A 101 8.13 1.61 16.35
C ASP A 101 8.81 2.51 15.31
N LYS A 102 9.53 1.92 14.36
CA LYS A 102 10.22 2.66 13.31
C LYS A 102 9.22 3.31 12.34
N MET A 103 8.18 2.59 11.95
CA MET A 103 7.12 3.12 11.07
C MET A 103 6.25 4.13 11.81
N ARG A 104 5.85 3.82 13.03
CA ARG A 104 5.03 4.72 13.86
C ARG A 104 5.67 6.11 14.04
N LYS A 105 6.99 6.17 14.23
CA LYS A 105 7.76 7.43 14.32
C LYS A 105 7.79 8.25 13.02
N ARG A 106 7.38 7.66 11.92
CA ARG A 106 7.32 8.32 10.59
C ARG A 106 5.92 8.78 10.22
N VAL A 107 4.92 8.50 11.04
CA VAL A 107 3.53 8.93 10.84
C VAL A 107 3.27 10.19 11.62
N PHE A 108 2.76 11.20 10.92
CA PHE A 108 2.43 12.53 11.46
C PHE A 108 0.97 12.83 11.14
N LEU A 109 0.22 13.31 12.13
CA LEU A 109 -1.14 13.79 11.96
C LEU A 109 -1.13 15.31 11.98
N ASN A 110 -1.35 15.91 10.84
CA ASN A 110 -1.26 17.34 10.63
C ASN A 110 -2.67 17.95 10.45
N LYS A 111 -2.89 19.12 11.01
CA LYS A 111 -4.12 19.87 10.78
C LYS A 111 -4.07 20.59 9.43
N ASN A 112 -2.94 21.23 9.17
CA ASN A 112 -2.74 22.04 7.98
C ASN A 112 -1.60 21.49 7.12
N LEU A 113 -1.64 21.82 5.84
CA LEU A 113 -0.59 21.44 4.91
C LEU A 113 0.74 22.15 5.20
N GLU A 114 0.67 23.35 5.74
CA GLU A 114 1.82 24.18 6.10
C GLU A 114 2.68 23.55 7.20
N ASP A 115 2.11 22.61 7.97
CA ASP A 115 2.84 21.89 9.00
C ASP A 115 3.79 20.83 8.39
N ILE A 116 3.67 20.56 7.07
CA ILE A 116 4.49 19.58 6.36
C ILE A 116 5.66 20.30 5.67
N ASN A 117 6.86 19.90 6.01
CA ASN A 117 8.07 20.42 5.36
C ASN A 117 8.29 19.74 3.99
N VAL A 118 7.51 20.19 3.00
CA VAL A 118 7.60 19.77 1.60
C VAL A 118 7.62 21.01 0.71
N ASP A 119 8.45 20.99 -0.33
CA ASP A 119 8.46 22.06 -1.33
C ASP A 119 7.07 22.13 -1.99
N LYS A 120 6.44 23.29 -1.88
CA LYS A 120 5.11 23.52 -2.43
C LYS A 120 5.05 23.36 -3.96
N SER A 121 6.16 23.63 -4.66
CA SER A 121 6.22 23.43 -6.11
C SER A 121 5.96 21.99 -6.56
N LEU A 122 6.21 21.01 -5.66
CA LEU A 122 5.97 19.59 -5.89
C LEU A 122 4.53 19.16 -5.62
N LEU A 123 3.71 20.05 -5.08
CA LEU A 123 2.31 19.78 -4.76
C LEU A 123 1.41 20.12 -5.95
N PRO A 124 0.22 19.52 -6.01
CA PRO A 124 -0.79 19.98 -6.97
C PRO A 124 -1.19 21.45 -6.72
N LEU A 125 -1.65 22.12 -7.77
CA LEU A 125 -2.13 23.51 -7.72
C LEU A 125 -3.16 23.73 -6.61
N GLU A 126 -4.06 22.78 -6.41
CA GLU A 126 -5.10 22.81 -5.36
C GLU A 126 -4.51 22.78 -3.93
N TYR A 127 -3.22 22.48 -3.80
CA TYR A 127 -2.46 22.47 -2.56
C TYR A 127 -1.31 23.49 -2.56
N GLY A 128 -1.38 24.48 -3.44
CA GLY A 128 -0.42 25.59 -3.50
C GLY A 128 0.79 25.34 -4.39
N GLY A 129 0.77 24.31 -5.22
CA GLY A 129 1.75 24.07 -6.28
C GLY A 129 1.42 24.78 -7.58
N THR A 130 2.00 24.34 -8.68
CA THR A 130 1.90 24.98 -9.98
C THR A 130 1.13 24.17 -11.03
N ILE A 131 1.03 22.85 -10.85
CA ILE A 131 0.41 21.94 -11.81
C ILE A 131 -0.94 21.46 -11.26
N PRO A 132 -2.05 21.59 -12.02
CA PRO A 132 -3.33 21.06 -11.59
C PRO A 132 -3.27 19.57 -11.28
N MET A 133 -3.97 19.13 -10.24
CA MET A 133 -4.00 17.71 -9.85
C MET A 133 -4.47 16.81 -10.99
N LYS A 134 -5.43 17.29 -11.79
CA LYS A 134 -5.92 16.56 -12.97
C LYS A 134 -4.78 16.23 -13.94
N ASP A 135 -3.90 17.17 -14.19
CA ASP A 135 -2.81 17.01 -15.15
C ASP A 135 -1.73 16.09 -14.58
N MET A 136 -1.46 16.18 -13.27
CA MET A 136 -0.57 15.25 -12.58
C MET A 136 -1.12 13.81 -12.62
N ILE A 137 -2.42 13.61 -12.43
CA ILE A 137 -3.06 12.31 -12.52
C ILE A 137 -2.96 11.75 -13.94
N GLU A 138 -3.20 12.59 -14.95
CA GLU A 138 -3.12 12.15 -16.35
C GLU A 138 -1.70 11.78 -16.76
N SER A 139 -0.72 12.57 -16.34
CA SER A 139 0.70 12.23 -16.53
C SER A 139 1.07 10.89 -15.87
N PHE A 140 0.59 10.65 -14.65
CA PHE A 140 0.84 9.38 -13.96
C PHE A 140 0.15 8.19 -14.63
N LYS A 141 -1.05 8.37 -15.19
CA LYS A 141 -1.71 7.33 -15.98
C LYS A 141 -0.91 6.97 -17.25
N GLN A 142 -0.31 7.95 -17.90
CA GLN A 142 0.56 7.71 -19.06
C GLN A 142 1.81 6.94 -18.63
N GLU A 143 2.42 7.29 -17.50
CA GLU A 143 3.54 6.55 -16.91
C GLU A 143 3.18 5.10 -16.59
N LEU A 144 2.04 4.88 -15.94
CA LEU A 144 1.51 3.55 -15.64
C LEU A 144 1.28 2.74 -16.93
N ALA A 145 0.71 3.36 -17.96
CA ALA A 145 0.49 2.71 -19.25
C ALA A 145 1.81 2.34 -19.95
N ALA A 146 2.81 3.22 -19.89
CA ALA A 146 4.13 2.97 -20.47
C ALA A 146 4.85 1.79 -19.79
N ARG A 147 4.66 1.64 -18.47
CA ARG A 147 5.28 0.57 -17.67
C ARG A 147 4.41 -0.69 -17.54
N HIS A 148 3.27 -0.73 -18.18
CA HIS A 148 2.28 -1.80 -18.05
C HIS A 148 2.88 -3.21 -18.22
N GLN A 149 3.71 -3.42 -19.26
CA GLN A 149 4.30 -4.73 -19.51
C GLN A 149 5.29 -5.15 -18.41
N THR A 150 6.04 -4.20 -17.85
CA THR A 150 6.98 -4.46 -16.75
C THR A 150 6.21 -4.84 -15.49
N VAL A 151 5.19 -4.05 -15.13
CA VAL A 151 4.38 -4.29 -13.93
C VAL A 151 3.64 -5.63 -14.00
N ILE A 152 3.06 -5.99 -15.15
CA ILE A 152 2.45 -7.33 -15.34
C ILE A 152 3.52 -8.43 -15.35
N GLY A 153 4.70 -8.13 -15.87
CA GLY A 153 5.83 -9.06 -15.88
C GLY A 153 6.26 -9.48 -14.46
N ASN A 154 6.07 -8.61 -13.47
CA ASN A 154 6.39 -8.89 -12.07
C ASN A 154 5.61 -10.09 -11.51
N ASP A 155 4.40 -10.35 -12.00
CA ASP A 155 3.62 -11.54 -11.61
C ASP A 155 4.27 -12.87 -12.03
N LYS A 156 5.19 -12.83 -13.00
CA LYS A 156 5.94 -14.00 -13.46
C LYS A 156 7.23 -14.23 -12.67
N MET A 157 7.63 -13.28 -11.84
CA MET A 157 8.81 -13.45 -10.99
C MET A 157 8.57 -14.54 -9.98
N ASP A 158 9.50 -15.47 -9.89
CA ASP A 158 9.49 -16.55 -8.93
C ASP A 158 10.81 -16.62 -8.17
N VAL A 159 10.75 -17.00 -6.91
CA VAL A 159 11.93 -17.22 -6.09
C VAL A 159 12.40 -18.65 -6.35
N ASN A 160 13.58 -18.80 -6.97
CA ASN A 160 14.20 -20.11 -7.09
C ASN A 160 14.76 -20.53 -5.71
N LEU A 161 13.96 -21.29 -4.98
CA LEU A 161 14.34 -21.79 -3.66
C LEU A 161 15.55 -22.71 -3.66
N GLU A 162 15.91 -23.31 -4.82
CA GLU A 162 17.10 -24.17 -4.92
C GLU A 162 18.41 -23.38 -4.77
N LEU A 163 18.38 -22.08 -5.06
CA LEU A 163 19.54 -21.21 -4.87
C LEU A 163 19.80 -20.83 -3.40
N TYR A 164 18.88 -21.16 -2.50
CA TYR A 164 19.03 -20.87 -1.08
C TYR A 164 19.69 -22.03 -0.34
N PRO A 165 20.52 -21.77 0.70
CA PRO A 165 21.07 -22.81 1.56
C PRO A 165 19.97 -23.68 2.16
N GLU A 166 20.26 -24.96 2.35
CA GLU A 166 19.31 -25.94 2.87
C GLU A 166 18.68 -25.53 4.21
N GLN A 167 19.44 -24.84 5.06
CA GLN A 167 18.96 -24.30 6.32
C GLN A 167 17.84 -23.25 6.13
N VAL A 168 17.93 -22.44 5.07
CA VAL A 168 16.91 -21.45 4.69
C VAL A 168 15.69 -22.15 4.11
N ARG A 169 15.90 -23.16 3.26
CA ARG A 169 14.82 -23.97 2.67
C ARG A 169 14.04 -24.77 3.70
N ASN A 170 14.71 -25.30 4.73
CA ASN A 170 14.15 -26.27 5.70
C ASN A 170 13.68 -25.67 7.02
N GLY A 171 13.67 -24.35 7.17
CA GLY A 171 12.94 -23.83 8.32
C GLY A 171 13.60 -22.85 9.26
N SER A 172 14.79 -22.31 9.00
CA SER A 172 15.17 -21.08 9.71
C SER A 172 14.37 -19.86 9.21
N VAL A 173 13.72 -19.97 8.06
CA VAL A 173 12.70 -19.02 7.60
C VAL A 173 11.31 -19.60 7.86
N ARG A 174 10.97 -19.75 9.14
CA ARG A 174 9.62 -20.14 9.60
C ARG A 174 8.49 -19.31 8.96
N SER A 175 8.77 -18.04 8.65
CA SER A 175 7.84 -17.13 7.99
C SER A 175 7.51 -17.55 6.56
N LEU A 176 8.50 -17.99 5.76
CA LEU A 176 8.29 -18.44 4.39
C LEU A 176 7.48 -19.75 4.33
N LYS A 177 7.81 -20.72 5.19
CA LYS A 177 7.09 -21.99 5.25
C LYS A 177 5.65 -21.79 5.74
N LYS A 178 5.46 -20.98 6.78
CA LYS A 178 4.14 -20.67 7.30
C LYS A 178 3.27 -19.90 6.30
N SER A 179 3.86 -19.02 5.49
CA SER A 179 3.11 -18.32 4.44
C SER A 179 2.76 -19.24 3.27
N ILE A 180 3.61 -20.20 2.91
CA ILE A 180 3.29 -21.21 1.89
C ILE A 180 2.15 -22.11 2.37
N ASP A 181 2.22 -22.61 3.60
CA ASP A 181 1.17 -23.45 4.20
C ASP A 181 -0.17 -22.68 4.31
N GLU A 182 -0.13 -21.38 4.67
CA GLU A 182 -1.30 -20.50 4.69
C GLU A 182 -1.87 -20.25 3.28
N ILE A 183 -1.02 -20.14 2.25
CA ILE A 183 -1.41 -19.98 0.86
C ILE A 183 -2.09 -21.25 0.34
N GLU A 184 -1.54 -22.41 0.65
CA GLU A 184 -2.12 -23.70 0.25
C GLU A 184 -3.45 -23.94 0.95
N ALA A 185 -3.55 -23.61 2.24
CA ALA A 185 -4.80 -23.67 2.99
C ALA A 185 -5.87 -22.71 2.43
N GLU A 186 -5.50 -21.46 2.08
CA GLU A 186 -6.41 -20.52 1.43
C GLU A 186 -6.83 -20.97 0.03
N LYS A 187 -5.92 -21.56 -0.76
CA LYS A 187 -6.27 -22.14 -2.07
C LYS A 187 -7.29 -23.28 -1.94
N ASN A 188 -7.09 -24.15 -0.96
CA ASN A 188 -8.00 -25.25 -0.68
C ASN A 188 -9.37 -24.77 -0.15
N TYR A 189 -9.37 -23.72 0.68
CA TYR A 189 -10.60 -23.09 1.17
C TYR A 189 -11.40 -22.42 0.03
N ASN A 190 -10.73 -21.69 -0.87
CA ASN A 190 -11.36 -21.01 -1.99
C ASN A 190 -11.85 -21.96 -3.09
N ASN A 191 -11.19 -23.10 -3.30
CA ASN A 191 -11.64 -24.15 -4.22
C ASN A 191 -12.92 -24.84 -3.73
N ASN A 192 -13.20 -24.80 -2.42
CA ASN A 192 -14.39 -25.40 -1.81
C ASN A 192 -15.55 -24.40 -1.64
N ASN A 193 -15.33 -23.10 -1.84
CA ASN A 193 -16.33 -22.04 -1.69
C ASN A 193 -16.37 -21.14 -2.94
N ILE A 194 -17.18 -21.52 -3.93
CA ILE A 194 -17.32 -20.83 -5.23
C ILE A 194 -18.05 -19.47 -5.16
N ASN A 195 -18.37 -18.94 -3.99
CA ASN A 195 -19.12 -17.69 -3.82
C ASN A 195 -18.36 -16.60 -3.03
N GLY A 196 -17.06 -16.52 -3.12
CA GLY A 196 -16.29 -15.47 -2.49
C GLY A 196 -15.37 -14.75 -3.49
N TYR A 197 -15.46 -13.44 -3.54
CA TYR A 197 -14.59 -12.58 -4.32
C TYR A 197 -13.10 -12.93 -4.10
N SER A 198 -12.49 -13.55 -5.10
CA SER A 198 -11.10 -13.98 -5.05
C SER A 198 -10.16 -12.77 -5.11
N LEU A 199 -9.32 -12.63 -4.08
CA LEU A 199 -8.21 -11.68 -4.02
C LEU A 199 -7.01 -12.10 -4.90
N GLN A 200 -7.22 -12.94 -5.90
CA GLN A 200 -6.14 -13.54 -6.70
C GLN A 200 -5.20 -12.54 -7.39
N GLY A 201 -5.65 -11.31 -7.65
CA GLY A 201 -4.80 -10.28 -8.28
C GLY A 201 -3.81 -9.56 -7.36
N VAL A 202 -3.97 -9.66 -6.03
CA VAL A 202 -3.08 -9.03 -5.05
C VAL A 202 -2.06 -10.03 -4.46
N GLN A 203 -2.30 -11.31 -4.70
CA GLN A 203 -1.51 -12.39 -4.10
C GLN A 203 -0.15 -12.63 -4.79
N GLY A 204 0.03 -12.24 -6.04
CA GLY A 204 1.22 -12.59 -6.81
C GLY A 204 2.47 -11.80 -6.43
N SER A 205 2.47 -10.50 -6.59
CA SER A 205 3.68 -9.68 -6.51
C SER A 205 4.15 -9.37 -5.09
N PHE A 206 3.22 -9.23 -4.11
CA PHE A 206 3.59 -8.82 -2.76
C PHE A 206 4.08 -9.95 -1.83
N ARG A 207 3.88 -11.21 -2.18
CA ARG A 207 4.23 -12.35 -1.31
C ARG A 207 5.66 -12.85 -1.45
N LYS A 208 6.35 -12.48 -2.51
CA LYS A 208 7.69 -13.01 -2.84
C LYS A 208 8.85 -12.23 -2.20
N LEU A 209 8.56 -11.14 -1.50
CA LEU A 209 9.57 -10.22 -0.98
C LEU A 209 9.70 -10.21 0.56
N GLU A 210 9.22 -11.24 1.28
CA GLU A 210 9.60 -11.42 2.69
C GLU A 210 11.06 -11.89 2.77
N ILE A 211 11.99 -10.94 2.63
CA ILE A 211 13.39 -11.10 3.02
C ILE A 211 13.60 -10.26 4.27
N ASP A 212 14.00 -10.90 5.36
CA ASP A 212 14.38 -10.25 6.63
C ASP A 212 15.46 -9.17 6.44
#